data_15f972794dd5e6d4554b93cd72839b65
#
_entry.id   15f972794dd5e6d4554b93cd72839b65
#
_cell.length_a   1.000
_cell.length_b   1.000
_cell.length_c   1.000
_cell.angle_alpha   90.00
_cell.angle_beta   90.00
_cell.angle_gamma   90.00
#
_symmetry.space_group_name_H-M   'P 1'
#
loop_
_entity.id
_entity.type
_entity.pdbx_description
1 polymer ?
#
loop_
_entity_poly.entity_id
_entity_poly.type
_entity_poly.pdbx_seq_one_letter_code
_entity_poly.pdbx_strand_id
1 'polypeptide(L)'
;VKPHTLEEKELAETENTTACTKVRITKALLSLSDVLCYRGDIDCENVVLGSSGIGVVSETEANLFGLEKGKHIYVEPCKECGECYNCKNREFDKCLDRLVAGEDYDGFLSDFMSVPHEKLFVLPESVSDFEALFIDHISLAVAVVDKLGVQKGDYVAILGANNFGNILAQLLIYYQAVPIVLTNDEEDYEIAKKSGVYYVLGKDDNWQKEV
;
A
#
# COMPACT_ATOMS: atom_id res chain seq x y z
N VAL A 1 0.84 2.50 -20.67
CA VAL A 1 -0.49 1.93 -20.94
C VAL A 1 -1.26 2.92 -21.80
N LYS A 2 -1.82 2.49 -22.93
CA LYS A 2 -2.81 3.32 -23.64
C LYS A 2 -4.14 3.19 -22.91
N PRO A 3 -4.97 4.23 -22.85
CA PRO A 3 -6.27 4.14 -22.21
C PRO A 3 -7.07 2.92 -22.68
N HIS A 4 -7.60 2.17 -21.73
CA HIS A 4 -8.38 0.93 -21.96
C HIS A 4 -7.65 -0.20 -22.70
N THR A 5 -6.29 -0.19 -22.69
CA THR A 5 -5.50 -1.24 -23.33
C THR A 5 -4.40 -1.71 -22.37
N LEU A 6 -4.37 -3.01 -22.09
CA LEU A 6 -3.27 -3.67 -21.39
C LEU A 6 -2.54 -4.57 -22.40
N GLU A 7 -1.24 -4.50 -22.44
CA GLU A 7 -0.39 -5.34 -23.27
C GLU A 7 0.61 -6.07 -22.38
N GLU A 8 0.74 -7.38 -22.57
CA GLU A 8 1.82 -8.14 -21.96
C GLU A 8 3.09 -7.97 -22.82
N LYS A 9 4.21 -7.66 -22.17
CA LYS A 9 5.49 -7.44 -22.85
C LYS A 9 6.60 -8.20 -22.14
N GLU A 10 7.50 -8.77 -22.93
CA GLU A 10 8.79 -9.22 -22.43
C GLU A 10 9.67 -7.99 -22.16
N LEU A 11 10.05 -7.80 -20.90
CA LEU A 11 11.01 -6.77 -20.50
C LEU A 11 12.41 -7.35 -20.49
N ALA A 12 13.41 -6.47 -20.74
CA ALA A 12 14.80 -6.85 -20.58
C ALA A 12 15.05 -7.31 -19.13
N GLU A 13 15.87 -8.34 -18.98
CA GLU A 13 16.23 -8.86 -17.68
C GLU A 13 16.91 -7.77 -16.84
N THR A 14 16.37 -7.51 -15.64
CA THR A 14 16.93 -6.50 -14.75
C THR A 14 18.27 -6.99 -14.20
N GLU A 15 19.33 -6.19 -14.41
CA GLU A 15 20.67 -6.52 -13.92
C GLU A 15 20.72 -6.42 -12.39
N ASN A 16 21.33 -7.43 -11.76
CA ASN A 16 21.76 -7.33 -10.38
C ASN A 16 22.90 -6.32 -10.27
N THR A 17 22.79 -5.41 -9.34
CA THR A 17 23.88 -4.49 -8.99
C THR A 17 24.25 -4.66 -7.53
N THR A 18 25.43 -4.20 -7.14
CA THR A 18 25.89 -4.26 -5.73
C THR A 18 24.97 -3.51 -4.75
N ALA A 19 24.09 -2.65 -5.25
CA ALA A 19 23.15 -1.86 -4.45
C ALA A 19 21.70 -2.38 -4.50
N CYS A 20 21.39 -3.34 -5.39
CA CYS A 20 20.03 -3.83 -5.62
C CYS A 20 19.97 -5.35 -5.51
N THR A 21 18.80 -5.83 -5.09
CA THR A 21 18.46 -7.25 -5.03
C THR A 21 17.44 -7.59 -6.11
N LYS A 22 17.64 -8.71 -6.81
CA LYS A 22 16.64 -9.25 -7.74
C LYS A 22 15.55 -9.97 -6.96
N VAL A 23 14.35 -9.48 -7.11
CA VAL A 23 13.14 -9.97 -6.43
C VAL A 23 12.24 -10.62 -7.45
N ARG A 24 11.82 -11.86 -7.20
CA ARG A 24 10.74 -12.50 -7.94
C ARG A 24 9.41 -12.12 -7.27
N ILE A 25 8.55 -11.43 -7.99
CA ILE A 25 7.25 -11.01 -7.46
C ILE A 25 6.33 -12.23 -7.36
N THR A 26 5.71 -12.41 -6.20
CA THR A 26 4.76 -13.49 -5.93
C THR A 26 3.33 -13.02 -5.89
N LYS A 27 3.13 -11.77 -5.46
CA LYS A 27 1.81 -11.13 -5.43
C LYS A 27 1.95 -9.64 -5.71
N ALA A 28 1.00 -9.10 -6.44
CA ALA A 28 0.86 -7.67 -6.67
C ALA A 28 -0.56 -7.22 -6.32
N LEU A 29 -0.68 -6.01 -5.81
CA LEU A 29 -1.94 -5.34 -5.54
C LEU A 29 -2.19 -4.29 -6.63
N LEU A 30 -3.40 -4.31 -7.18
CA LEU A 30 -3.91 -3.23 -8.02
C LEU A 30 -4.70 -2.27 -7.14
N SER A 31 -4.37 -1.00 -7.22
CA SER A 31 -5.02 0.07 -6.48
C SER A 31 -5.94 0.92 -7.38
N LEU A 32 -6.53 1.93 -6.80
CA LEU A 32 -7.32 2.90 -7.56
C LEU A 32 -6.46 3.62 -8.62
N SER A 33 -5.19 3.90 -8.33
CA SER A 33 -4.30 4.56 -9.29
C SER A 33 -4.08 3.70 -10.54
N ASP A 34 -3.92 2.38 -10.40
CA ASP A 34 -3.81 1.47 -11.54
C ASP A 34 -5.08 1.51 -12.41
N VAL A 35 -6.26 1.61 -11.78
CA VAL A 35 -7.53 1.76 -12.50
C VAL A 35 -7.62 3.10 -13.23
N LEU A 36 -7.16 4.18 -12.60
CA LEU A 36 -7.14 5.50 -13.21
C LEU A 36 -6.14 5.57 -14.38
N CYS A 37 -4.96 4.93 -14.24
CA CYS A 37 -4.02 4.72 -15.34
C CYS A 37 -4.67 3.96 -16.51
N TYR A 38 -5.36 2.87 -16.23
CA TYR A 38 -6.05 2.08 -17.24
C TYR A 38 -7.14 2.89 -17.97
N ARG A 39 -7.86 3.75 -17.27
CA ARG A 39 -8.87 4.64 -17.84
C ARG A 39 -8.26 5.81 -18.62
N GLY A 40 -7.01 6.16 -18.36
CA GLY A 40 -6.36 7.34 -18.92
C GLY A 40 -6.70 8.63 -18.17
N ASP A 41 -7.21 8.51 -16.93
CA ASP A 41 -7.49 9.65 -16.06
C ASP A 41 -6.19 10.23 -15.46
N ILE A 42 -5.16 9.42 -15.35
CA ILE A 42 -3.77 9.82 -15.03
C ILE A 42 -2.83 9.25 -16.10
N ASP A 43 -1.74 9.99 -16.35
CA ASP A 43 -0.76 9.62 -17.36
C ASP A 43 0.22 8.59 -16.78
N CYS A 44 0.16 7.37 -17.30
CA CYS A 44 1.05 6.26 -16.96
C CYS A 44 1.55 5.57 -18.25
N GLU A 45 1.91 6.37 -19.26
CA GLU A 45 2.37 5.80 -20.52
C GLU A 45 3.69 5.02 -20.36
N ASN A 46 3.71 3.81 -20.90
CA ASN A 46 4.87 2.92 -20.92
C ASN A 46 5.38 2.45 -19.55
N VAL A 47 4.53 2.43 -18.55
CA VAL A 47 4.84 1.93 -17.21
C VAL A 47 4.17 0.58 -17.00
N VAL A 48 4.84 -0.35 -16.32
CA VAL A 48 4.22 -1.58 -15.80
C VAL A 48 3.35 -1.19 -14.60
N LEU A 49 2.09 -1.62 -14.59
CA LEU A 49 1.17 -1.34 -13.48
C LEU A 49 1.51 -2.15 -12.22
N GLY A 50 0.77 -1.89 -11.15
CA GLY A 50 0.92 -2.56 -9.85
C GLY A 50 1.56 -1.64 -8.82
N SER A 51 0.75 -1.19 -7.86
CA SER A 51 1.12 -0.15 -6.90
C SER A 51 1.73 -0.70 -5.60
N SER A 52 1.63 -2.00 -5.35
CA SER A 52 2.27 -2.67 -4.21
C SER A 52 2.56 -4.13 -4.53
N GLY A 53 3.60 -4.71 -3.93
CA GLY A 53 3.99 -6.07 -4.23
C GLY A 53 4.79 -6.76 -3.14
N ILE A 54 4.61 -8.08 -3.13
CA ILE A 54 5.33 -9.01 -2.27
C ILE A 54 6.14 -9.93 -3.17
N GLY A 55 7.34 -10.23 -2.77
CA GLY A 55 8.21 -11.09 -3.54
C GLY A 55 9.10 -11.98 -2.69
N VAL A 56 9.92 -12.73 -3.41
CA VAL A 56 10.94 -13.60 -2.82
C VAL A 56 12.29 -13.19 -3.38
N VAL A 57 13.28 -13.07 -2.51
CA VAL A 57 14.66 -12.80 -2.92
C VAL A 57 15.12 -13.92 -3.88
N SER A 58 15.32 -13.58 -5.13
CA SER A 58 15.79 -14.50 -6.17
C SER A 58 17.31 -14.59 -6.19
N GLU A 59 17.95 -13.43 -6.25
CA GLU A 59 19.40 -13.30 -6.26
C GLU A 59 19.80 -12.05 -5.48
N THR A 60 20.85 -12.16 -4.69
CA THR A 60 21.45 -11.04 -3.95
C THR A 60 22.96 -11.23 -3.88
N GLU A 61 23.72 -10.18 -4.08
CA GLU A 61 25.18 -10.19 -3.88
C GLU A 61 25.55 -9.83 -2.44
N ALA A 62 24.63 -9.26 -1.69
CA ALA A 62 24.90 -8.76 -0.36
C ALA A 62 24.13 -9.55 0.70
N ASN A 63 24.87 -10.10 1.67
CA ASN A 63 24.33 -10.65 2.91
C ASN A 63 24.00 -9.50 3.90
N LEU A 64 23.39 -8.42 3.38
CA LEU A 64 23.04 -7.23 4.13
C LEU A 64 21.56 -7.30 4.52
N PHE A 65 21.21 -6.83 5.70
CA PHE A 65 19.83 -6.71 6.18
C PHE A 65 19.03 -8.04 6.27
N GLY A 66 19.69 -9.21 6.30
CA GLY A 66 19.01 -10.51 6.31
C GLY A 66 18.36 -10.89 4.99
N LEU A 67 18.75 -10.22 3.89
CA LEU A 67 18.28 -10.50 2.54
C LEU A 67 18.99 -11.76 1.99
N GLU A 68 18.47 -12.92 2.34
CA GLU A 68 18.95 -14.21 1.85
C GLU A 68 18.03 -14.73 0.74
N LYS A 69 18.60 -15.46 -0.22
CA LYS A 69 17.81 -16.13 -1.26
C LYS A 69 16.67 -16.97 -0.66
N GLY A 70 15.48 -16.80 -1.17
CA GLY A 70 14.28 -17.49 -0.71
C GLY A 70 13.50 -16.77 0.41
N LYS A 71 14.03 -15.68 0.98
CA LYS A 71 13.29 -14.89 1.97
C LYS A 71 12.13 -14.17 1.32
N HIS A 72 10.97 -14.19 2.00
CA HIS A 72 9.80 -13.41 1.62
C HIS A 72 9.99 -11.96 2.05
N ILE A 73 9.68 -11.04 1.18
CA ILE A 73 9.91 -9.61 1.38
C ILE A 73 8.72 -8.79 0.93
N TYR A 74 8.48 -7.73 1.67
CA TYR A 74 7.70 -6.58 1.21
C TYR A 74 8.64 -5.59 0.52
N VAL A 75 8.18 -5.01 -0.57
CA VAL A 75 8.90 -3.99 -1.34
C VAL A 75 8.20 -2.66 -1.17
N GLU A 76 8.89 -1.67 -0.63
CA GLU A 76 8.36 -0.31 -0.52
C GLU A 76 8.16 0.31 -1.92
N PRO A 77 6.93 0.72 -2.26
CA PRO A 77 6.60 1.16 -3.62
C PRO A 77 7.00 2.60 -3.95
N CYS A 78 7.54 3.32 -2.98
CA CYS A 78 7.88 4.73 -3.16
C CYS A 78 9.39 4.95 -3.20
N LYS A 79 9.83 5.87 -4.08
CA LYS A 79 11.22 6.37 -4.14
C LYS A 79 11.23 7.86 -3.85
N GLU A 80 12.08 8.28 -2.94
CA GLU A 80 12.32 9.69 -2.67
C GLU A 80 13.33 10.26 -3.67
N CYS A 81 13.18 11.54 -4.04
CA CYS A 81 14.09 12.17 -5.01
C CYS A 81 15.52 12.35 -4.48
N GLY A 82 15.75 12.33 -3.16
CA GLY A 82 17.05 12.51 -2.54
C GLY A 82 17.60 13.95 -2.57
N GLU A 83 17.02 14.84 -3.38
CA GLU A 83 17.59 16.16 -3.68
C GLU A 83 16.80 17.35 -3.12
N CYS A 84 15.51 17.20 -2.86
CA CYS A 84 14.68 18.29 -2.29
C CYS A 84 15.09 18.63 -0.86
N TYR A 85 14.62 19.79 -0.37
CA TYR A 85 14.91 20.25 0.98
C TYR A 85 14.56 19.22 2.06
N ASN A 86 13.40 18.58 1.95
CA ASN A 86 12.94 17.58 2.89
C ASN A 86 13.82 16.33 2.90
N CYS A 87 14.21 15.82 1.73
CA CYS A 87 15.12 14.68 1.63
C CYS A 87 16.49 14.97 2.24
N LYS A 88 17.04 16.17 2.01
CA LYS A 88 18.33 16.61 2.62
C LYS A 88 18.27 16.70 4.13
N ASN A 89 17.08 16.96 4.70
CA ASN A 89 16.83 16.96 6.13
C ASN A 89 16.36 15.61 6.67
N ARG A 90 16.33 14.54 5.85
CA ARG A 90 15.86 13.19 6.18
C ARG A 90 14.36 13.12 6.53
N GLU A 91 13.59 14.09 6.10
CA GLU A 91 12.11 14.09 6.17
C GLU A 91 11.54 13.45 4.89
N PHE A 92 11.84 12.18 4.69
CA PHE A 92 11.52 11.45 3.45
C PHE A 92 10.00 11.35 3.18
N ASP A 93 9.21 11.27 4.22
CA ASP A 93 7.75 11.30 4.18
C ASP A 93 7.17 12.59 3.56
N LYS A 94 7.95 13.67 3.59
CA LYS A 94 7.59 14.98 3.02
C LYS A 94 8.28 15.25 1.68
N CYS A 95 8.81 14.23 1.01
CA CYS A 95 9.44 14.42 -0.30
C CYS A 95 8.46 15.06 -1.29
N LEU A 96 8.90 16.14 -1.96
CA LEU A 96 8.07 16.90 -2.90
C LEU A 96 7.96 16.22 -4.27
N ASP A 97 8.98 15.45 -4.63
CA ASP A 97 9.10 14.77 -5.92
C ASP A 97 9.23 13.25 -5.68
N ARG A 98 8.31 12.71 -4.87
CA ARG A 98 8.24 11.27 -4.61
C ARG A 98 7.73 10.56 -5.86
N LEU A 99 8.42 9.50 -6.26
CA LEU A 99 8.01 8.62 -7.35
C LEU A 99 7.32 7.37 -6.80
N VAL A 100 6.28 6.91 -7.49
CA VAL A 100 5.45 5.77 -7.08
C VAL A 100 5.48 4.68 -8.14
N ALA A 101 5.67 3.44 -7.71
CA ALA A 101 5.64 2.27 -8.58
C ALA A 101 4.26 2.10 -9.24
N GLY A 102 4.24 1.80 -10.52
CA GLY A 102 3.01 1.66 -11.30
C GLY A 102 2.45 2.98 -11.86
N GLU A 103 3.01 4.13 -11.45
CA GLU A 103 2.65 5.45 -11.94
C GLU A 103 3.84 6.15 -12.60
N ASP A 104 4.93 6.35 -11.85
CA ASP A 104 6.11 7.10 -12.29
C ASP A 104 7.23 6.19 -12.80
N TYR A 105 7.22 4.93 -12.39
CA TYR A 105 8.16 3.90 -12.84
C TYR A 105 7.51 2.53 -12.77
N ASP A 106 8.15 1.51 -13.37
CA ASP A 106 7.61 0.16 -13.46
C ASP A 106 7.21 -0.42 -12.10
N GLY A 107 5.95 -0.85 -12.03
CA GLY A 107 5.31 -1.43 -10.85
C GLY A 107 5.41 -2.95 -10.79
N PHE A 108 4.58 -3.53 -9.95
CA PHE A 108 4.69 -4.92 -9.47
C PHE A 108 4.00 -5.98 -10.36
N LEU A 109 3.32 -5.60 -11.46
CA LEU A 109 2.80 -6.57 -12.43
C LEU A 109 3.91 -7.07 -13.38
N SER A 110 4.98 -7.57 -12.79
CA SER A 110 6.13 -8.14 -13.46
C SER A 110 6.60 -9.40 -12.75
N ASP A 111 7.31 -10.28 -13.46
CA ASP A 111 7.85 -11.50 -12.85
C ASP A 111 9.01 -11.19 -11.89
N PHE A 112 9.84 -10.20 -12.26
CA PHE A 112 11.03 -9.82 -11.52
C PHE A 112 11.20 -8.30 -11.47
N MET A 113 11.76 -7.82 -10.36
CA MET A 113 12.20 -6.44 -10.19
C MET A 113 13.61 -6.40 -9.59
N SER A 114 14.39 -5.39 -9.97
CA SER A 114 15.64 -5.04 -9.29
C SER A 114 15.35 -3.89 -8.33
N VAL A 115 15.51 -4.13 -7.04
CA VAL A 115 15.07 -3.20 -5.98
C VAL A 115 16.25 -2.84 -5.08
N PRO A 116 16.46 -1.54 -4.76
CA PRO A 116 17.45 -1.11 -3.79
C PRO A 116 17.24 -1.77 -2.42
N HIS A 117 18.32 -2.14 -1.76
CA HIS A 117 18.26 -2.89 -0.50
C HIS A 117 17.47 -2.17 0.61
N GLU A 118 17.55 -0.84 0.67
CA GLU A 118 16.85 -0.02 1.65
C GLU A 118 15.32 0.00 1.47
N LYS A 119 14.83 -0.48 0.33
CA LYS A 119 13.40 -0.58 0.01
C LYS A 119 12.83 -1.99 0.24
N LEU A 120 13.64 -2.90 0.80
CA LEU A 120 13.28 -4.29 1.04
C LEU A 120 13.14 -4.59 2.52
N PHE A 121 12.00 -5.14 2.91
CA PHE A 121 11.70 -5.52 4.28
C PHE A 121 11.39 -7.01 4.35
N VAL A 122 12.22 -7.75 5.11
CA VAL A 122 12.02 -9.19 5.30
C VAL A 122 10.74 -9.41 6.11
N LEU A 123 9.85 -10.24 5.59
CA LEU A 123 8.60 -10.58 6.27
C LEU A 123 8.85 -11.62 7.37
N PRO A 124 8.23 -11.47 8.54
CA PRO A 124 8.18 -12.53 9.54
C PRO A 124 7.49 -13.78 8.98
N GLU A 125 7.93 -14.96 9.40
CA GLU A 125 7.32 -16.24 8.97
C GLU A 125 5.82 -16.36 9.36
N SER A 126 5.38 -15.61 10.35
CA SER A 126 4.00 -15.56 10.80
C SER A 126 3.07 -14.75 9.89
N VAL A 127 3.61 -13.98 8.94
CA VAL A 127 2.85 -13.11 8.02
C VAL A 127 2.84 -13.75 6.65
N SER A 128 1.67 -14.04 6.14
CA SER A 128 1.49 -14.55 4.78
C SER A 128 1.69 -13.44 3.73
N ASP A 129 2.07 -13.83 2.51
CA ASP A 129 2.18 -12.87 1.38
C ASP A 129 0.87 -12.11 1.13
N PHE A 130 -0.28 -12.76 1.41
CA PHE A 130 -1.58 -12.12 1.22
C PHE A 130 -1.84 -11.03 2.26
N GLU A 131 -1.53 -11.27 3.53
CA GLU A 131 -1.63 -10.27 4.60
C GLU A 131 -0.65 -9.12 4.36
N ALA A 132 0.55 -9.44 3.89
CA ALA A 132 1.60 -8.46 3.63
C ALA A 132 1.23 -7.45 2.52
N LEU A 133 0.32 -7.78 1.60
CA LEU A 133 -0.17 -6.83 0.59
C LEU A 133 -0.85 -5.59 1.19
N PHE A 134 -1.31 -5.68 2.43
CA PHE A 134 -1.97 -4.57 3.12
C PHE A 134 -1.03 -3.72 3.99
N ILE A 135 0.28 -3.99 3.96
CA ILE A 135 1.27 -3.28 4.80
C ILE A 135 1.19 -1.76 4.58
N ASP A 136 1.07 -1.28 3.34
CA ASP A 136 0.96 0.15 3.03
C ASP A 136 -0.27 0.77 3.70
N HIS A 137 -1.42 0.12 3.56
CA HIS A 137 -2.67 0.58 4.15
C HIS A 137 -2.63 0.57 5.68
N ILE A 138 -2.06 -0.49 6.26
CA ILE A 138 -1.91 -0.61 7.72
C ILE A 138 -0.93 0.45 8.24
N SER A 139 0.20 0.63 7.59
CA SER A 139 1.20 1.65 7.95
C SER A 139 0.59 3.05 7.93
N LEU A 140 -0.17 3.39 6.87
CA LEU A 140 -0.88 4.65 6.79
C LEU A 140 -1.93 4.80 7.89
N ALA A 141 -2.70 3.74 8.18
CA ALA A 141 -3.70 3.75 9.25
C ALA A 141 -3.06 3.98 10.63
N VAL A 142 -1.93 3.33 10.92
CA VAL A 142 -1.15 3.56 12.14
C VAL A 142 -0.71 5.03 12.22
N ALA A 143 -0.14 5.57 11.16
CA ALA A 143 0.31 6.97 11.11
C ALA A 143 -0.87 7.96 11.33
N VAL A 144 -2.06 7.66 10.82
CA VAL A 144 -3.26 8.47 11.06
C VAL A 144 -3.67 8.43 12.53
N VAL A 145 -3.73 7.23 13.14
CA VAL A 145 -4.09 7.07 14.55
C VAL A 145 -3.11 7.80 15.47
N ASP A 146 -1.81 7.65 15.20
CA ASP A 146 -0.75 8.32 15.97
C ASP A 146 -0.83 9.85 15.84
N LYS A 147 -1.03 10.34 14.60
CA LYS A 147 -1.14 11.78 14.33
C LYS A 147 -2.35 12.42 14.98
N LEU A 148 -3.47 11.71 15.04
CA LEU A 148 -4.69 12.17 15.71
C LEU A 148 -4.59 12.06 17.24
N GLY A 149 -3.63 11.32 17.78
CA GLY A 149 -3.46 11.09 19.21
C GLY A 149 -4.63 10.34 19.83
N VAL A 150 -5.23 9.41 19.09
CA VAL A 150 -6.42 8.67 19.52
C VAL A 150 -6.17 7.92 20.81
N GLN A 151 -7.11 8.06 21.76
CA GLN A 151 -7.07 7.41 23.05
C GLN A 151 -8.18 6.36 23.19
N LYS A 152 -7.99 5.44 24.14
CA LYS A 152 -9.03 4.47 24.49
C LYS A 152 -10.35 5.17 24.84
N GLY A 153 -11.42 4.74 24.19
CA GLY A 153 -12.77 5.27 24.39
C GLY A 153 -13.14 6.46 23.53
N ASP A 154 -12.20 6.99 22.73
CA ASP A 154 -12.51 8.06 21.78
C ASP A 154 -13.45 7.56 20.68
N TYR A 155 -14.37 8.43 20.27
CA TYR A 155 -15.22 8.22 19.12
C TYR A 155 -14.57 8.86 17.89
N VAL A 156 -14.38 8.08 16.85
CA VAL A 156 -13.71 8.53 15.61
C VAL A 156 -14.62 8.30 14.41
N ALA A 157 -15.04 9.39 13.77
CA ALA A 157 -15.84 9.32 12.55
C ALA A 157 -14.95 9.04 11.33
N ILE A 158 -15.34 8.06 10.52
CA ILE A 158 -14.69 7.68 9.27
C ILE A 158 -15.71 7.90 8.14
N LEU A 159 -15.36 8.78 7.19
CA LEU A 159 -16.17 9.03 6.01
C LEU A 159 -15.72 8.11 4.87
N GLY A 160 -16.54 7.10 4.57
CA GLY A 160 -16.25 6.05 3.59
C GLY A 160 -15.71 4.78 4.26
N ALA A 161 -16.21 3.64 3.78
CA ALA A 161 -15.83 2.32 4.29
C ALA A 161 -15.06 1.48 3.25
N ASN A 162 -14.40 2.13 2.30
CA ASN A 162 -13.50 1.45 1.38
C ASN A 162 -12.42 0.65 2.11
N ASN A 163 -11.57 -0.06 1.39
CA ASN A 163 -10.53 -0.90 1.99
C ASN A 163 -9.72 -0.19 3.08
N PHE A 164 -9.30 1.06 2.85
CA PHE A 164 -8.55 1.83 3.83
C PHE A 164 -9.41 2.21 5.04
N GLY A 165 -10.63 2.72 4.82
CA GLY A 165 -11.56 3.07 5.90
C GLY A 165 -11.89 1.89 6.80
N ASN A 166 -12.06 0.70 6.22
CA ASN A 166 -12.30 -0.54 6.96
C ASN A 166 -11.07 -0.98 7.78
N ILE A 167 -9.86 -0.91 7.21
CA ILE A 167 -8.62 -1.20 7.94
C ILE A 167 -8.44 -0.21 9.11
N LEU A 168 -8.66 1.07 8.89
CA LEU A 168 -8.58 2.09 9.92
C LEU A 168 -9.60 1.83 11.04
N ALA A 169 -10.84 1.45 10.71
CA ALA A 169 -11.86 1.11 11.69
C ALA A 169 -11.46 -0.09 12.56
N GLN A 170 -10.93 -1.15 11.96
CA GLN A 170 -10.43 -2.32 12.68
C GLN A 170 -9.25 -1.96 13.60
N LEU A 171 -8.34 -1.09 13.13
CA LEU A 171 -7.22 -0.62 13.92
C LEU A 171 -7.69 0.21 15.12
N LEU A 172 -8.68 1.09 14.95
CA LEU A 172 -9.29 1.84 16.05
C LEU A 172 -9.92 0.93 17.10
N ILE A 173 -10.60 -0.14 16.67
CA ILE A 173 -11.12 -1.17 17.59
C ILE A 173 -9.99 -1.82 18.37
N TYR A 174 -8.87 -2.15 17.72
CA TYR A 174 -7.69 -2.69 18.37
C TYR A 174 -7.12 -1.74 19.44
N TYR A 175 -7.10 -0.44 19.16
CA TYR A 175 -6.71 0.62 20.13
C TYR A 175 -7.80 0.91 21.18
N GLN A 176 -8.91 0.16 21.16
CA GLN A 176 -10.04 0.34 22.09
C GLN A 176 -10.74 1.70 21.94
N ALA A 177 -10.63 2.33 20.79
CA ALA A 177 -11.47 3.44 20.37
C ALA A 177 -12.76 2.94 19.70
N VAL A 178 -13.70 3.82 19.46
CA VAL A 178 -15.02 3.52 18.89
C VAL A 178 -15.12 4.15 17.50
N PRO A 179 -14.92 3.38 16.41
CA PRO A 179 -15.12 3.89 15.07
C PRO A 179 -16.63 4.05 14.78
N ILE A 180 -16.97 5.18 14.14
CA ILE A 180 -18.28 5.45 13.55
C ILE A 180 -18.07 5.59 12.05
N VAL A 181 -18.47 4.59 11.30
CA VAL A 181 -18.27 4.54 9.85
C VAL A 181 -19.52 5.03 9.13
N LEU A 182 -19.35 6.01 8.24
CA LEU A 182 -20.42 6.54 7.40
C LEU A 182 -20.14 6.17 5.95
N THR A 183 -21.05 5.46 5.30
CA THR A 183 -20.92 5.09 3.89
C THR A 183 -22.27 5.11 3.19
N ASN A 184 -22.26 5.42 1.90
CA ASN A 184 -23.44 5.34 1.03
C ASN A 184 -23.38 4.08 0.13
N ASP A 185 -22.31 3.32 0.22
CA ASP A 185 -22.12 2.08 -0.52
C ASP A 185 -22.58 0.90 0.31
N GLU A 186 -23.45 0.07 -0.26
CA GLU A 186 -24.08 -1.06 0.44
C GLU A 186 -23.09 -2.22 0.67
N GLU A 187 -22.17 -2.45 -0.27
CA GLU A 187 -21.14 -3.47 -0.15
C GLU A 187 -20.13 -3.11 0.95
N ASP A 188 -19.66 -1.87 0.95
CA ASP A 188 -18.78 -1.32 1.98
C ASP A 188 -19.44 -1.35 3.37
N TYR A 189 -20.75 -1.05 3.45
CA TYR A 189 -21.53 -1.14 4.68
C TYR A 189 -21.51 -2.56 5.25
N GLU A 190 -21.82 -3.56 4.43
CA GLU A 190 -21.82 -4.95 4.83
C GLU A 190 -20.43 -5.47 5.24
N ILE A 191 -19.39 -5.04 4.52
CA ILE A 191 -17.99 -5.38 4.85
C ILE A 191 -17.61 -4.81 6.21
N ALA A 192 -17.90 -3.53 6.47
CA ALA A 192 -17.60 -2.91 7.76
C ALA A 192 -18.33 -3.60 8.93
N LYS A 193 -19.61 -3.96 8.77
CA LYS A 193 -20.36 -4.72 9.77
C LYS A 193 -19.73 -6.10 10.03
N LYS A 194 -19.37 -6.84 9.00
CA LYS A 194 -18.71 -8.15 9.11
C LYS A 194 -17.34 -8.06 9.76
N SER A 195 -16.65 -6.93 9.61
CA SER A 195 -15.34 -6.64 10.22
C SER A 195 -15.44 -6.26 11.72
N GLY A 196 -16.65 -6.25 12.29
CA GLY A 196 -16.85 -5.98 13.71
C GLY A 196 -17.08 -4.52 14.08
N VAL A 197 -17.28 -3.64 13.09
CA VAL A 197 -17.62 -2.24 13.35
C VAL A 197 -19.07 -2.16 13.82
N TYR A 198 -19.27 -1.66 15.04
CA TYR A 198 -20.62 -1.58 15.64
C TYR A 198 -21.44 -0.45 15.02
N TYR A 199 -20.86 0.76 14.95
CA TYR A 199 -21.52 1.93 14.39
C TYR A 199 -21.19 2.07 12.91
N VAL A 200 -22.00 1.48 12.05
CA VAL A 200 -21.94 1.72 10.59
C VAL A 200 -23.26 2.33 10.19
N LEU A 201 -23.23 3.54 9.62
CA LEU A 201 -24.37 4.34 9.24
C LEU A 201 -24.42 4.48 7.72
N GLY A 202 -25.55 4.08 7.15
CA GLY A 202 -25.82 4.15 5.73
C GLY A 202 -26.58 5.41 5.33
N LYS A 203 -26.97 5.50 4.06
CA LYS A 203 -27.68 6.63 3.47
C LYS A 203 -29.05 6.89 4.12
N ASP A 204 -29.74 5.84 4.55
CA ASP A 204 -31.09 5.89 5.09
C ASP A 204 -31.13 6.05 6.62
N ASP A 205 -29.96 6.00 7.28
CA ASP A 205 -29.86 6.14 8.72
C ASP A 205 -29.96 7.63 9.13
N ASN A 206 -30.73 7.89 10.18
CA ASN A 206 -30.83 9.24 10.74
C ASN A 206 -29.66 9.51 11.68
N TRP A 207 -28.46 9.54 11.12
CA TRP A 207 -27.19 9.67 11.83
C TRP A 207 -27.11 10.89 12.78
N GLN A 208 -27.94 11.95 12.54
CA GLN A 208 -28.04 13.08 13.47
C GLN A 208 -28.68 12.72 14.83
N LYS A 209 -29.31 11.56 14.92
CA LYS A 209 -29.94 11.09 16.16
C LYS A 209 -29.22 9.89 16.79
N GLU A 210 -28.31 9.27 16.04
CA GLU A 210 -27.61 8.05 16.47
C GLU A 210 -26.18 8.34 16.96
N VAL A 211 -25.65 9.51 16.69
CA VAL A 211 -24.38 10.05 17.15
C VAL A 211 -24.65 11.23 18.07
#